data_c006c4f483fad511fc5570f160dc876d
#
_entry.id   c006c4f483fad511fc5570f160dc876d
#
_cell.length_a   1.000
_cell.length_b   1.000
_cell.length_c   1.000
_cell.angle_alpha   90.00
_cell.angle_beta   90.00
_cell.angle_gamma   90.00
#
_symmetry.space_group_name_H-M   'P 1'
#
loop_
_entity.id
_entity.type
_entity.pdbx_description
1 polymer ?
#
loop_
_entity_poly.entity_id
_entity_poly.type
_entity_poly.pdbx_seq_one_letter_code
_entity_poly.pdbx_strand_id
1 'polypeptide(L)'
;VLKIGLTGGIASGKSLVSARLRELGAVLIDADALAREVVEPGTPGLAGVVAEFGEDIVDAGGRLDRARLGAIVFAEPDRREALNAIIHPRVRERAAGMLATAKPGDIVVQDIPLLVETAQGSSFHLVLVVDAPDGERIRRMTENRGMTVEDAVSRMAAQASRDERLAAADIVLDNSGSVQDITALVDTLWEERLVPFARNLAADRPAPRTSGPVLSPPNPDWPVQAERLLARIRRVSPEVLGADHIGSTSVPGLPAKDVIDLQVNVSSLDAADRIARALGEAGFPLREASARDTPKPPDLDPSAWQKRFHCNADPGRPANVHVRVLGSPGWRYALLFRDWLRANPDALRMYADLKHELAALHAGDCRTLAYAEAKEPWFTEVAWPLMDSWAGSSGWQPPSYSAAQA
;
A
#
# COMPACT_ATOMS: atom_id res chain seq x y z
N VAL A 1 -6.06 -14.60 -2.97
CA VAL A 1 -7.07 -13.60 -3.29
C VAL A 1 -6.44 -12.22 -3.32
N LEU A 2 -6.62 -11.48 -4.43
CA LEU A 2 -6.18 -10.08 -4.52
C LEU A 2 -7.25 -9.17 -3.91
N LYS A 3 -6.91 -8.45 -2.83
CA LYS A 3 -7.80 -7.51 -2.14
C LYS A 3 -7.51 -6.09 -2.59
N ILE A 4 -8.51 -5.40 -3.11
CA ILE A 4 -8.41 -4.03 -3.63
C ILE A 4 -9.41 -3.14 -2.90
N GLY A 5 -8.92 -2.02 -2.34
CA GLY A 5 -9.78 -0.94 -1.87
C GLY A 5 -10.03 0.06 -2.98
N LEU A 6 -11.30 0.29 -3.33
CA LEU A 6 -11.71 1.29 -4.31
C LEU A 6 -12.34 2.48 -3.59
N THR A 7 -11.81 3.67 -3.85
CA THR A 7 -12.34 4.91 -3.30
C THR A 7 -12.28 6.06 -4.31
N GLY A 8 -12.79 7.20 -3.92
CA GLY A 8 -12.78 8.41 -4.75
C GLY A 8 -13.72 9.45 -4.17
N GLY A 9 -13.44 10.71 -4.43
CA GLY A 9 -14.27 11.80 -3.96
C GLY A 9 -15.69 11.74 -4.54
N ILE A 10 -16.62 12.40 -3.87
CA ILE A 10 -18.01 12.53 -4.36
C ILE A 10 -18.01 13.00 -5.83
N ALA A 11 -18.81 12.37 -6.66
CA ALA A 11 -18.93 12.63 -8.09
C ALA A 11 -17.65 12.39 -8.95
N SER A 12 -16.62 11.69 -8.42
CA SER A 12 -15.43 11.31 -9.21
C SER A 12 -15.74 10.27 -10.30
N GLY A 13 -16.86 9.55 -10.23
CA GLY A 13 -17.21 8.48 -11.18
C GLY A 13 -16.83 7.08 -10.70
N LYS A 14 -16.60 6.89 -9.40
CA LYS A 14 -16.27 5.60 -8.77
C LYS A 14 -17.22 4.47 -9.18
N SER A 15 -18.54 4.74 -9.27
CA SER A 15 -19.55 3.74 -9.65
C SER A 15 -19.37 3.20 -11.07
N LEU A 16 -18.83 4.00 -12.00
CA LEU A 16 -18.52 3.55 -13.36
C LEU A 16 -17.33 2.56 -13.35
N VAL A 17 -16.30 2.87 -12.58
CA VAL A 17 -15.13 2.00 -12.40
C VAL A 17 -15.52 0.70 -11.70
N SER A 18 -16.32 0.75 -10.62
CA SER A 18 -16.77 -0.46 -9.92
C SER A 18 -17.66 -1.35 -10.78
N ALA A 19 -18.52 -0.76 -11.60
CA ALA A 19 -19.34 -1.51 -12.58
C ALA A 19 -18.44 -2.21 -13.61
N ARG A 20 -17.46 -1.50 -14.18
CA ARG A 20 -16.54 -2.09 -15.18
C ARG A 20 -15.69 -3.21 -14.58
N LEU A 21 -15.13 -3.04 -13.39
CA LEU A 21 -14.39 -4.10 -12.71
C LEU A 21 -15.25 -5.35 -12.47
N ARG A 22 -16.53 -5.17 -12.14
CA ARG A 22 -17.48 -6.29 -12.00
C ARG A 22 -17.72 -7.01 -13.33
N GLU A 23 -17.90 -6.28 -14.43
CA GLU A 23 -18.05 -6.85 -15.78
C GLU A 23 -16.83 -7.68 -16.19
N LEU A 24 -15.63 -7.24 -15.79
CA LEU A 24 -14.38 -7.96 -16.04
C LEU A 24 -14.18 -9.19 -15.15
N GLY A 25 -15.05 -9.39 -14.14
CA GLY A 25 -15.05 -10.57 -13.28
C GLY A 25 -14.60 -10.34 -11.84
N ALA A 26 -14.44 -9.09 -11.40
CA ALA A 26 -14.16 -8.82 -9.99
C ALA A 26 -15.35 -9.15 -9.10
N VAL A 27 -15.07 -9.74 -7.93
CA VAL A 27 -16.04 -9.85 -6.83
C VAL A 27 -16.14 -8.48 -6.16
N LEU A 28 -17.28 -7.81 -6.32
CA LEU A 28 -17.48 -6.49 -5.74
C LEU A 28 -18.18 -6.58 -4.37
N ILE A 29 -17.57 -5.96 -3.36
CA ILE A 29 -18.11 -5.75 -2.03
C ILE A 29 -18.37 -4.25 -1.87
N ASP A 30 -19.66 -3.88 -1.93
CA ASP A 30 -20.11 -2.49 -1.79
C ASP A 30 -20.45 -2.22 -0.33
N ALA A 31 -19.64 -1.42 0.37
CA ALA A 31 -19.82 -1.09 1.80
C ALA A 31 -21.16 -0.37 2.06
N ASP A 32 -21.61 0.48 1.15
CA ASP A 32 -22.90 1.17 1.27
C ASP A 32 -24.07 0.21 1.09
N ALA A 33 -23.97 -0.75 0.16
CA ALA A 33 -24.97 -1.78 -0.01
C ALA A 33 -25.04 -2.70 1.22
N LEU A 34 -23.88 -3.12 1.76
CA LEU A 34 -23.82 -3.91 3.00
C LEU A 34 -24.36 -3.14 4.21
N ALA A 35 -24.10 -1.83 4.33
CA ALA A 35 -24.65 -1.01 5.40
C ALA A 35 -26.20 -0.92 5.33
N ARG A 36 -26.79 -1.13 4.15
CA ARG A 36 -28.23 -1.26 3.99
C ARG A 36 -28.72 -2.67 4.34
N GLU A 37 -28.01 -3.70 3.89
CA GLU A 37 -28.35 -5.10 4.13
C GLU A 37 -28.37 -5.45 5.62
N VAL A 38 -27.38 -5.00 6.39
CA VAL A 38 -27.23 -5.34 7.82
C VAL A 38 -28.32 -4.74 8.72
N VAL A 39 -29.14 -3.84 8.21
CA VAL A 39 -30.28 -3.23 8.91
C VAL A 39 -31.63 -3.54 8.24
N GLU A 40 -31.71 -4.56 7.39
CA GLU A 40 -32.96 -5.05 6.83
C GLU A 40 -33.81 -5.74 7.92
N PRO A 41 -35.15 -5.85 7.74
CA PRO A 41 -36.03 -6.50 8.69
C PRO A 41 -35.57 -7.90 9.10
N GLY A 42 -35.58 -8.14 10.42
CA GLY A 42 -35.15 -9.43 11.00
C GLY A 42 -33.66 -9.57 11.26
N THR A 43 -32.84 -8.57 10.93
CA THR A 43 -31.40 -8.60 11.20
C THR A 43 -31.06 -8.15 12.63
N PRO A 44 -29.98 -8.69 13.24
CA PRO A 44 -29.45 -8.18 14.51
C PRO A 44 -29.02 -6.71 14.45
N GLY A 45 -28.71 -6.19 13.25
CA GLY A 45 -28.36 -4.81 13.01
C GLY A 45 -29.55 -3.89 13.21
N LEU A 46 -30.68 -4.20 12.59
CA LEU A 46 -31.92 -3.42 12.80
C LEU A 46 -32.37 -3.46 14.28
N ALA A 47 -32.32 -4.64 14.91
CA ALA A 47 -32.66 -4.75 16.32
C ALA A 47 -31.77 -3.87 17.22
N GLY A 48 -30.46 -3.81 16.95
CA GLY A 48 -29.54 -2.95 17.66
C GLY A 48 -29.83 -1.45 17.43
N VAL A 49 -30.17 -1.06 16.19
CA VAL A 49 -30.52 0.33 15.88
C VAL A 49 -31.85 0.71 16.56
N VAL A 50 -32.85 -0.17 16.58
CA VAL A 50 -34.12 0.07 17.28
C VAL A 50 -33.91 0.19 18.79
N ALA A 51 -33.06 -0.66 19.38
CA ALA A 51 -32.75 -0.58 20.82
C ALA A 51 -32.09 0.75 21.21
N GLU A 52 -31.25 1.31 20.34
CA GLU A 52 -30.54 2.58 20.57
C GLU A 52 -31.39 3.82 20.27
N PHE A 53 -32.18 3.78 19.18
CA PHE A 53 -32.86 4.96 18.64
C PHE A 53 -34.38 4.99 18.91
N GLY A 54 -34.94 3.88 19.42
CA GLY A 54 -36.36 3.72 19.66
C GLY A 54 -37.14 3.15 18.47
N GLU A 55 -38.37 2.71 18.72
CA GLU A 55 -39.22 2.08 17.69
C GLU A 55 -39.71 3.09 16.63
N ASP A 56 -39.68 4.35 16.92
CA ASP A 56 -40.11 5.42 16.03
C ASP A 56 -39.32 5.54 14.72
N ILE A 57 -38.15 4.90 14.65
CA ILE A 57 -37.31 4.88 13.44
C ILE A 57 -37.67 3.76 12.48
N VAL A 58 -38.74 2.98 12.75
CA VAL A 58 -39.21 1.88 11.91
C VAL A 58 -40.55 2.27 11.28
N ASP A 59 -40.68 2.01 9.99
CA ASP A 59 -41.94 2.21 9.27
C ASP A 59 -42.99 1.14 9.61
N ALA A 60 -44.23 1.32 9.13
CA ALA A 60 -45.32 0.38 9.33
C ALA A 60 -45.04 -1.03 8.74
N GLY A 61 -44.08 -1.17 7.85
CA GLY A 61 -43.61 -2.42 7.27
C GLY A 61 -42.46 -3.07 8.02
N GLY A 62 -42.06 -2.56 9.17
CA GLY A 62 -40.95 -3.07 9.95
C GLY A 62 -39.57 -2.74 9.36
N ARG A 63 -39.46 -1.77 8.45
CA ARG A 63 -38.22 -1.33 7.80
C ARG A 63 -37.70 -0.06 8.44
N LEU A 64 -36.40 0.11 8.44
CA LEU A 64 -35.74 1.32 8.91
C LEU A 64 -36.18 2.56 8.10
N ASP A 65 -36.78 3.56 8.77
CA ASP A 65 -37.03 4.89 8.21
C ASP A 65 -35.71 5.65 8.16
N ARG A 66 -35.02 5.55 7.00
CA ARG A 66 -33.70 6.16 6.77
C ARG A 66 -33.76 7.69 6.81
N ALA A 67 -34.88 8.30 6.43
CA ALA A 67 -35.01 9.75 6.46
C ALA A 67 -35.08 10.26 7.90
N ARG A 68 -35.85 9.59 8.74
CA ARG A 68 -36.01 9.90 10.15
C ARG A 68 -34.73 9.69 10.94
N LEU A 69 -34.10 8.50 10.77
CA LEU A 69 -32.80 8.22 11.39
C LEU A 69 -31.73 9.20 10.90
N GLY A 70 -31.71 9.49 9.61
CA GLY A 70 -30.81 10.48 9.01
C GLY A 70 -30.91 11.86 9.66
N ALA A 71 -32.13 12.33 9.88
CA ALA A 71 -32.37 13.63 10.56
C ALA A 71 -31.77 13.66 11.99
N ILE A 72 -31.90 12.57 12.75
CA ILE A 72 -31.34 12.43 14.10
C ILE A 72 -29.81 12.50 14.08
N VAL A 73 -29.18 11.61 13.27
CA VAL A 73 -27.71 11.48 13.27
C VAL A 73 -27.01 12.64 12.57
N PHE A 74 -27.72 13.40 11.75
CA PHE A 74 -27.19 14.62 11.15
C PHE A 74 -27.14 15.80 12.14
N ALA A 75 -28.10 15.85 13.04
CA ALA A 75 -28.16 16.87 14.06
C ALA A 75 -27.25 16.62 15.27
N GLU A 76 -26.99 15.36 15.60
CA GLU A 76 -26.33 14.93 16.82
C GLU A 76 -25.10 14.02 16.53
N PRO A 77 -23.86 14.56 16.65
CA PRO A 77 -22.64 13.79 16.39
C PRO A 77 -22.53 12.50 17.23
N ASP A 78 -22.88 12.54 18.50
CA ASP A 78 -22.82 11.40 19.42
C ASP A 78 -23.77 10.26 18.96
N ARG A 79 -24.95 10.63 18.47
CA ARG A 79 -25.91 9.64 17.91
C ARG A 79 -25.39 9.03 16.62
N ARG A 80 -24.67 9.78 15.81
CA ARG A 80 -23.99 9.24 14.62
C ARG A 80 -22.91 8.25 15.02
N GLU A 81 -22.14 8.52 16.07
CA GLU A 81 -21.13 7.57 16.57
C GLU A 81 -21.78 6.30 17.09
N ALA A 82 -22.89 6.40 17.85
CA ALA A 82 -23.67 5.26 18.31
C ALA A 82 -24.17 4.39 17.13
N LEU A 83 -24.71 5.01 16.09
CA LEU A 83 -25.13 4.32 14.87
C LEU A 83 -23.95 3.59 14.20
N ASN A 84 -22.82 4.27 14.06
CA ASN A 84 -21.62 3.72 13.46
C ASN A 84 -21.09 2.52 14.29
N ALA A 85 -21.11 2.59 15.61
CA ALA A 85 -20.72 1.49 16.50
C ALA A 85 -21.60 0.23 16.32
N ILE A 86 -22.85 0.39 15.91
CA ILE A 86 -23.79 -0.71 15.62
C ILE A 86 -23.55 -1.28 14.22
N ILE A 87 -23.42 -0.42 13.20
CA ILE A 87 -23.40 -0.82 11.79
C ILE A 87 -22.02 -1.31 11.35
N HIS A 88 -20.94 -0.60 11.67
CA HIS A 88 -19.61 -0.88 11.14
C HIS A 88 -19.08 -2.29 11.49
N PRO A 89 -19.26 -2.84 12.70
CA PRO A 89 -18.85 -4.21 12.98
C PRO A 89 -19.55 -5.23 12.10
N ARG A 90 -20.86 -5.06 11.87
CA ARG A 90 -21.70 -5.97 11.08
C ARG A 90 -21.36 -5.91 9.59
N VAL A 91 -21.11 -4.70 9.07
CA VAL A 91 -20.62 -4.51 7.69
C VAL A 91 -19.28 -5.22 7.51
N ARG A 92 -18.35 -5.05 8.47
CA ARG A 92 -17.04 -5.72 8.42
C ARG A 92 -17.16 -7.25 8.47
N GLU A 93 -18.01 -7.77 9.34
CA GLU A 93 -18.28 -9.21 9.44
C GLU A 93 -18.87 -9.75 8.13
N ARG A 94 -19.86 -9.06 7.56
CA ARG A 94 -20.47 -9.45 6.29
C ARG A 94 -19.48 -9.42 5.13
N ALA A 95 -18.67 -8.36 5.04
CA ALA A 95 -17.61 -8.24 4.05
C ALA A 95 -16.55 -9.34 4.22
N ALA A 96 -16.15 -9.66 5.46
CA ALA A 96 -15.22 -10.75 5.76
C ALA A 96 -15.81 -12.12 5.35
N GLY A 97 -17.10 -12.35 5.60
CA GLY A 97 -17.80 -13.56 5.12
C GLY A 97 -17.78 -13.70 3.61
N MET A 98 -18.02 -12.61 2.86
CA MET A 98 -17.91 -12.62 1.39
C MET A 98 -16.46 -12.87 0.94
N LEU A 99 -15.49 -12.24 1.58
CA LEU A 99 -14.08 -12.47 1.27
C LEU A 99 -13.65 -13.91 1.54
N ALA A 100 -14.17 -14.55 2.60
CA ALA A 100 -13.86 -15.94 2.94
C ALA A 100 -14.39 -16.95 1.90
N THR A 101 -15.38 -16.59 1.08
CA THR A 101 -15.88 -17.42 -0.02
C THR A 101 -15.07 -17.27 -1.32
N ALA A 102 -14.19 -16.27 -1.39
CA ALA A 102 -13.34 -16.02 -2.56
C ALA A 102 -12.28 -17.11 -2.73
N LYS A 103 -12.03 -17.50 -3.98
CA LYS A 103 -11.07 -18.55 -4.34
C LYS A 103 -9.70 -17.99 -4.61
N PRO A 104 -8.62 -18.79 -4.49
CA PRO A 104 -7.31 -18.41 -4.96
C PRO A 104 -7.36 -17.92 -6.42
N GLY A 105 -6.80 -16.73 -6.66
CA GLY A 105 -6.85 -16.08 -7.98
C GLY A 105 -8.00 -15.09 -8.18
N ASP A 106 -9.00 -15.08 -7.31
CA ASP A 106 -10.07 -14.08 -7.38
C ASP A 106 -9.53 -12.68 -7.05
N ILE A 107 -10.12 -11.69 -7.73
CA ILE A 107 -9.91 -10.27 -7.49
C ILE A 107 -11.13 -9.73 -6.75
N VAL A 108 -10.96 -9.35 -5.49
CA VAL A 108 -12.03 -8.79 -4.65
C VAL A 108 -11.82 -7.30 -4.53
N VAL A 109 -12.79 -6.53 -4.97
CA VAL A 109 -12.81 -5.06 -4.90
C VAL A 109 -13.81 -4.63 -3.83
N GLN A 110 -13.32 -3.95 -2.81
CA GLN A 110 -14.17 -3.33 -1.78
C GLN A 110 -14.35 -1.85 -2.11
N ASP A 111 -15.57 -1.49 -2.43
CA ASP A 111 -15.96 -0.11 -2.69
C ASP A 111 -16.26 0.59 -1.37
N ILE A 112 -15.34 1.47 -0.93
CA ILE A 112 -15.38 2.15 0.37
C ILE A 112 -15.24 3.66 0.17
N PRO A 113 -16.33 4.43 0.27
CA PRO A 113 -16.29 5.88 0.06
C PRO A 113 -15.32 6.62 1.00
N LEU A 114 -15.23 6.20 2.26
CA LEU A 114 -14.42 6.82 3.31
C LEU A 114 -13.16 6.02 3.65
N LEU A 115 -12.53 5.36 2.66
CA LEU A 115 -11.36 4.52 2.86
C LEU A 115 -10.17 5.31 3.43
N VAL A 116 -9.96 6.52 2.96
CA VAL A 116 -8.86 7.40 3.37
C VAL A 116 -9.12 7.97 4.75
N GLU A 117 -10.30 8.50 4.97
CA GLU A 117 -10.75 9.09 6.24
C GLU A 117 -10.68 8.09 7.40
N THR A 118 -10.89 6.81 7.11
CA THR A 118 -10.84 5.73 8.10
C THR A 118 -9.52 4.96 8.11
N ALA A 119 -8.50 5.44 7.40
CA ALA A 119 -7.14 4.89 7.35
C ALA A 119 -7.08 3.37 7.02
N GLN A 120 -7.99 2.87 6.16
CA GLN A 120 -8.09 1.45 5.85
C GLN A 120 -7.13 0.96 4.75
N GLY A 121 -6.36 1.85 4.11
CA GLY A 121 -5.53 1.53 2.94
C GLY A 121 -4.57 0.35 3.15
N SER A 122 -3.95 0.24 4.33
CA SER A 122 -3.02 -0.84 4.65
C SER A 122 -3.64 -2.24 4.78
N SER A 123 -4.97 -2.34 4.75
CA SER A 123 -5.70 -3.63 4.77
C SER A 123 -5.82 -4.27 3.37
N PHE A 124 -5.47 -3.54 2.33
CA PHE A 124 -5.57 -3.95 0.93
C PHE A 124 -4.20 -4.15 0.29
N HIS A 125 -4.15 -5.00 -0.73
CA HIS A 125 -2.96 -5.14 -1.57
C HIS A 125 -2.75 -3.90 -2.45
N LEU A 126 -3.84 -3.29 -2.90
CA LEU A 126 -3.87 -2.05 -3.69
C LEU A 126 -5.01 -1.15 -3.24
N VAL A 127 -4.76 0.15 -3.28
CA VAL A 127 -5.79 1.19 -3.18
C VAL A 127 -5.93 1.87 -4.54
N LEU A 128 -7.11 1.74 -5.14
CA LEU A 128 -7.50 2.45 -6.36
C LEU A 128 -8.26 3.72 -5.98
N VAL A 129 -7.79 4.86 -6.46
CA VAL A 129 -8.49 6.14 -6.29
C VAL A 129 -9.00 6.61 -7.64
N VAL A 130 -10.32 6.74 -7.76
CA VAL A 130 -10.92 7.41 -8.92
C VAL A 130 -10.90 8.91 -8.65
N ASP A 131 -10.16 9.62 -9.49
CA ASP A 131 -9.97 11.06 -9.37
C ASP A 131 -10.62 11.83 -10.53
N ALA A 132 -11.10 13.01 -10.23
CA ALA A 132 -11.53 14.00 -11.19
C ALA A 132 -11.30 15.40 -10.59
N PRO A 133 -10.96 16.39 -11.41
CA PRO A 133 -10.78 17.77 -10.96
C PRO A 133 -12.03 18.30 -10.23
N ASP A 134 -11.83 19.16 -9.24
CA ASP A 134 -12.92 19.66 -8.39
C ASP A 134 -14.01 20.39 -9.20
N GLY A 135 -13.62 21.16 -10.21
CA GLY A 135 -14.60 21.81 -11.10
C GLY A 135 -15.49 20.80 -11.84
N GLU A 136 -14.92 19.69 -12.30
CA GLU A 136 -15.68 18.62 -12.96
C GLU A 136 -16.62 17.90 -11.96
N ARG A 137 -16.18 17.67 -10.75
CA ARG A 137 -16.99 17.08 -9.69
C ARG A 137 -18.17 17.97 -9.29
N ILE A 138 -17.94 19.29 -9.16
CA ILE A 138 -19.01 20.27 -8.91
C ILE A 138 -19.99 20.28 -10.06
N ARG A 139 -19.51 20.35 -11.30
CA ARG A 139 -20.35 20.31 -12.50
C ARG A 139 -21.25 19.06 -12.51
N ARG A 140 -20.69 17.87 -12.26
CA ARG A 140 -21.46 16.61 -12.20
C ARG A 140 -22.50 16.61 -11.08
N MET A 141 -22.23 17.23 -9.95
CA MET A 141 -23.19 17.34 -8.84
C MET A 141 -24.33 18.29 -9.15
N THR A 142 -24.03 19.41 -9.79
CA THR A 142 -25.06 20.40 -10.15
C THR A 142 -25.92 19.92 -11.32
N GLU A 143 -25.31 19.45 -12.43
CA GLU A 143 -26.04 19.03 -13.62
C GLU A 143 -26.81 17.71 -13.45
N ASN A 144 -26.17 16.71 -12.81
CA ASN A 144 -26.75 15.35 -12.76
C ASN A 144 -27.54 15.07 -11.47
N ARG A 145 -27.34 15.85 -10.40
CA ARG A 145 -27.98 15.62 -9.09
C ARG A 145 -28.78 16.81 -8.60
N GLY A 146 -28.84 17.90 -9.37
CA GLY A 146 -29.62 19.09 -9.03
C GLY A 146 -29.17 19.81 -7.74
N MET A 147 -27.90 19.62 -7.33
CA MET A 147 -27.36 20.28 -6.14
C MET A 147 -27.01 21.74 -6.45
N THR A 148 -27.03 22.60 -5.43
CA THR A 148 -26.41 23.92 -5.54
C THR A 148 -24.88 23.80 -5.52
N VAL A 149 -24.18 24.83 -5.97
CA VAL A 149 -22.71 24.86 -5.92
C VAL A 149 -22.25 24.85 -4.46
N GLU A 150 -22.92 25.56 -3.59
CA GLU A 150 -22.64 25.64 -2.16
C GLU A 150 -22.77 24.28 -1.47
N ASP A 151 -23.84 23.53 -1.77
CA ASP A 151 -24.04 22.17 -1.25
C ASP A 151 -22.95 21.22 -1.77
N ALA A 152 -22.58 21.34 -3.04
CA ALA A 152 -21.53 20.53 -3.65
C ALA A 152 -20.16 20.76 -2.96
N VAL A 153 -19.78 22.03 -2.76
CA VAL A 153 -18.54 22.42 -2.08
C VAL A 153 -18.55 21.96 -0.62
N SER A 154 -19.67 22.13 0.10
CA SER A 154 -19.80 21.67 1.49
C SER A 154 -19.60 20.15 1.62
N ARG A 155 -20.20 19.35 0.70
CA ARG A 155 -20.02 17.89 0.71
C ARG A 155 -18.60 17.47 0.35
N MET A 156 -17.92 18.21 -0.52
CA MET A 156 -16.52 17.95 -0.84
C MET A 156 -15.61 18.24 0.36
N ALA A 157 -15.87 19.35 1.08
CA ALA A 157 -15.11 19.74 2.26
C ALA A 157 -15.25 18.76 3.45
N ALA A 158 -16.33 17.97 3.48
CA ALA A 158 -16.53 16.93 4.50
C ALA A 158 -15.76 15.62 4.24
N GLN A 159 -15.07 15.52 3.10
CA GLN A 159 -14.22 14.37 2.74
C GLN A 159 -12.74 14.73 2.87
N ALA A 160 -11.88 13.70 2.89
CA ALA A 160 -10.43 13.90 2.74
C ALA A 160 -10.12 14.78 1.51
N SER A 161 -9.11 15.64 1.61
CA SER A 161 -8.65 16.46 0.50
C SER A 161 -8.25 15.62 -0.71
N ARG A 162 -8.19 16.24 -1.89
CA ARG A 162 -7.71 15.54 -3.10
C ARG A 162 -6.29 15.04 -2.90
N ASP A 163 -5.41 15.83 -2.29
CA ASP A 163 -4.00 15.48 -2.07
C ASP A 163 -3.87 14.28 -1.12
N GLU A 164 -4.65 14.22 -0.03
CA GLU A 164 -4.68 13.06 0.87
C GLU A 164 -5.14 11.79 0.15
N ARG A 165 -6.16 11.88 -0.71
CA ARG A 165 -6.61 10.74 -1.52
C ARG A 165 -5.52 10.28 -2.51
N LEU A 166 -4.88 11.21 -3.20
CA LEU A 166 -3.79 10.88 -4.14
C LEU A 166 -2.59 10.27 -3.42
N ALA A 167 -2.23 10.77 -2.24
CA ALA A 167 -1.16 10.20 -1.41
C ALA A 167 -1.47 8.77 -0.94
N ALA A 168 -2.73 8.45 -0.69
CA ALA A 168 -3.16 7.10 -0.30
C ALA A 168 -3.23 6.11 -1.47
N ALA A 169 -3.25 6.59 -2.72
CA ALA A 169 -3.45 5.78 -3.91
C ALA A 169 -2.20 4.99 -4.31
N ASP A 170 -2.35 3.69 -4.56
CA ASP A 170 -1.36 2.91 -5.33
C ASP A 170 -1.55 3.11 -6.84
N ILE A 171 -2.79 3.39 -7.24
CA ILE A 171 -3.18 3.65 -8.62
C ILE A 171 -4.24 4.76 -8.62
N VAL A 172 -3.99 5.79 -9.41
CA VAL A 172 -4.96 6.85 -9.68
C VAL A 172 -5.59 6.60 -11.04
N LEU A 173 -6.91 6.53 -11.06
CA LEU A 173 -7.72 6.43 -12.27
C LEU A 173 -8.31 7.82 -12.57
N ASP A 174 -7.70 8.51 -13.51
CA ASP A 174 -8.16 9.84 -13.93
C ASP A 174 -9.46 9.71 -14.73
N ASN A 175 -10.52 10.31 -14.21
CA ASN A 175 -11.84 10.37 -14.82
C ASN A 175 -12.21 11.82 -15.20
N SER A 176 -11.25 12.57 -15.71
CA SER A 176 -11.48 13.92 -16.26
C SER A 176 -11.97 13.88 -17.71
N GLY A 177 -11.72 12.77 -18.42
CA GLY A 177 -12.06 12.55 -19.82
C GLY A 177 -13.46 11.93 -20.04
N SER A 178 -13.61 11.23 -21.16
CA SER A 178 -14.84 10.52 -21.53
C SER A 178 -15.03 9.21 -20.77
N VAL A 179 -16.24 8.66 -20.81
CA VAL A 179 -16.55 7.32 -20.28
C VAL A 179 -15.69 6.24 -20.97
N GLN A 180 -15.43 6.41 -22.24
CA GLN A 180 -14.58 5.49 -23.01
C GLN A 180 -13.14 5.50 -22.52
N ASP A 181 -12.59 6.67 -22.19
CA ASP A 181 -11.21 6.80 -21.71
C ASP A 181 -11.01 6.08 -20.38
N ILE A 182 -11.87 6.33 -19.40
CA ILE A 182 -11.76 5.67 -18.11
C ILE A 182 -12.02 4.15 -18.21
N THR A 183 -12.92 3.73 -19.10
CA THR A 183 -13.16 2.29 -19.33
C THR A 183 -11.92 1.62 -19.90
N ALA A 184 -11.27 2.23 -20.89
CA ALA A 184 -10.02 1.71 -21.45
C ALA A 184 -8.88 1.66 -20.43
N LEU A 185 -8.77 2.66 -19.54
CA LEU A 185 -7.81 2.64 -18.45
C LEU A 185 -8.07 1.47 -17.49
N VAL A 186 -9.32 1.19 -17.14
CA VAL A 186 -9.69 0.06 -16.27
C VAL A 186 -9.38 -1.27 -16.96
N ASP A 187 -9.65 -1.40 -18.26
CA ASP A 187 -9.37 -2.62 -19.03
C ASP A 187 -7.86 -2.90 -19.07
N THR A 188 -7.05 -1.89 -19.40
CA THR A 188 -5.58 -1.99 -19.38
C THR A 188 -5.07 -2.37 -17.99
N LEU A 189 -5.54 -1.70 -16.94
CA LEU A 189 -5.18 -2.00 -15.55
C LEU A 189 -5.52 -3.45 -15.19
N TRP A 190 -6.70 -3.91 -15.58
CA TRP A 190 -7.15 -5.28 -15.33
C TRP A 190 -6.22 -6.31 -15.97
N GLU A 191 -5.93 -6.16 -17.25
CA GLU A 191 -5.15 -7.11 -18.03
C GLU A 191 -3.66 -7.10 -17.68
N GLU A 192 -3.07 -5.91 -17.54
CA GLU A 192 -1.62 -5.76 -17.40
C GLU A 192 -1.13 -5.82 -15.95
N ARG A 193 -2.01 -5.53 -14.95
CA ARG A 193 -1.58 -5.50 -13.56
C ARG A 193 -2.41 -6.37 -12.63
N LEU A 194 -3.76 -6.24 -12.61
CA LEU A 194 -4.57 -6.90 -11.60
C LEU A 194 -4.61 -8.42 -11.77
N VAL A 195 -4.85 -8.91 -12.99
CA VAL A 195 -4.85 -10.36 -13.29
C VAL A 195 -3.47 -10.98 -13.08
N PRO A 196 -2.36 -10.41 -13.58
CA PRO A 196 -1.02 -10.92 -13.26
C PRO A 196 -0.71 -10.91 -11.76
N PHE A 197 -1.09 -9.86 -11.03
CA PHE A 197 -0.89 -9.80 -9.59
C PHE A 197 -1.66 -10.90 -8.85
N ALA A 198 -2.95 -11.09 -9.17
CA ALA A 198 -3.79 -12.15 -8.58
C ALA A 198 -3.20 -13.55 -8.84
N ARG A 199 -2.67 -13.80 -10.06
CA ARG A 199 -1.97 -15.05 -10.40
C ARG A 199 -0.69 -15.26 -9.58
N ASN A 200 0.11 -14.21 -9.41
CA ASN A 200 1.33 -14.28 -8.61
C ASN A 200 1.01 -14.58 -7.14
N LEU A 201 0.00 -13.90 -6.56
CA LEU A 201 -0.47 -14.17 -5.20
C LEU A 201 -0.98 -15.60 -5.03
N ALA A 202 -1.79 -16.09 -5.96
CA ALA A 202 -2.33 -17.45 -5.91
C ALA A 202 -1.25 -18.52 -6.00
N ALA A 203 -0.13 -18.21 -6.68
CA ALA A 203 1.02 -19.09 -6.85
C ALA A 203 2.11 -18.88 -5.80
N ASP A 204 1.91 -17.98 -4.84
CA ASP A 204 2.89 -17.56 -3.83
C ASP A 204 4.27 -17.28 -4.45
N ARG A 205 4.30 -16.48 -5.52
CA ARG A 205 5.53 -16.15 -6.25
C ARG A 205 5.69 -14.66 -6.51
N PRO A 206 6.92 -14.13 -6.50
CA PRO A 206 7.20 -12.77 -6.89
C PRO A 206 6.82 -12.47 -8.34
N ALA A 207 6.51 -11.21 -8.63
CA ALA A 207 6.38 -10.76 -10.00
C ALA A 207 7.70 -10.99 -10.77
N PRO A 208 7.67 -11.54 -11.99
CA PRO A 208 8.85 -11.72 -12.81
C PRO A 208 9.48 -10.38 -13.20
N ARG A 209 10.81 -10.33 -13.19
CA ARG A 209 11.59 -9.16 -13.63
C ARG A 209 12.50 -9.59 -14.75
N THR A 210 12.32 -9.03 -15.91
CA THR A 210 13.04 -9.41 -17.15
C THR A 210 13.88 -8.28 -17.73
N SER A 211 13.92 -7.11 -17.07
CA SER A 211 14.71 -5.98 -17.52
C SER A 211 16.11 -5.94 -16.90
N GLY A 212 17.09 -5.49 -17.66
CA GLY A 212 18.43 -5.17 -17.20
C GLY A 212 18.47 -3.96 -16.25
N PRO A 213 19.67 -3.44 -15.94
CA PRO A 213 19.86 -2.36 -14.98
C PRO A 213 19.52 -0.98 -15.55
N VAL A 214 18.26 -0.72 -15.87
CA VAL A 214 17.80 0.60 -16.30
C VAL A 214 17.68 1.53 -15.09
N LEU A 215 18.40 2.65 -15.11
CA LEU A 215 18.32 3.68 -14.09
C LEU A 215 17.25 4.72 -14.47
N SER A 216 16.33 4.96 -13.54
CA SER A 216 15.38 6.07 -13.60
C SER A 216 15.97 7.31 -12.92
N PRO A 217 15.62 8.52 -13.37
CA PRO A 217 15.89 9.75 -12.61
C PRO A 217 15.32 9.65 -11.19
N PRO A 218 15.82 10.47 -10.25
CA PRO A 218 15.26 10.54 -8.90
C PRO A 218 13.76 10.83 -8.96
N ASN A 219 12.95 10.00 -8.28
CA ASN A 219 11.51 10.16 -8.25
C ASN A 219 11.07 10.56 -6.82
N PRO A 220 10.44 11.74 -6.64
CA PRO A 220 9.98 12.21 -5.35
C PRO A 220 8.86 11.34 -4.74
N ASP A 221 8.20 10.50 -5.53
CA ASP A 221 7.12 9.62 -5.05
C ASP A 221 7.63 8.33 -4.39
N TRP A 222 8.90 7.95 -4.58
CA TRP A 222 9.42 6.71 -3.97
C TRP A 222 9.21 6.63 -2.45
N PRO A 223 9.42 7.70 -1.65
CA PRO A 223 9.17 7.64 -0.21
C PRO A 223 7.71 7.36 0.14
N VAL A 224 6.75 7.98 -0.56
CA VAL A 224 5.31 7.78 -0.34
C VAL A 224 4.91 6.35 -0.76
N GLN A 225 5.43 5.85 -1.88
CA GLN A 225 5.21 4.48 -2.33
C GLN A 225 5.78 3.46 -1.33
N ALA A 226 6.99 3.72 -0.81
CA ALA A 226 7.61 2.88 0.21
C ALA A 226 6.77 2.84 1.49
N GLU A 227 6.28 3.99 1.96
CA GLU A 227 5.48 4.06 3.18
C GLU A 227 4.16 3.27 3.06
N ARG A 228 3.49 3.31 1.90
CA ARG A 228 2.30 2.46 1.66
C ARG A 228 2.62 0.96 1.77
N LEU A 229 3.76 0.52 1.22
CA LEU A 229 4.21 -0.87 1.34
C LEU A 229 4.58 -1.22 2.79
N LEU A 230 5.30 -0.33 3.48
CA LEU A 230 5.68 -0.49 4.89
C LEU A 230 4.46 -0.56 5.81
N ALA A 231 3.44 0.27 5.57
CA ALA A 231 2.20 0.24 6.34
C ALA A 231 1.48 -1.13 6.24
N ARG A 232 1.52 -1.78 5.06
CA ARG A 232 1.00 -3.15 4.89
C ARG A 232 1.83 -4.17 5.64
N ILE A 233 3.16 -4.07 5.54
CA ILE A 233 4.10 -4.99 6.19
C ILE A 233 3.98 -4.93 7.71
N ARG A 234 3.87 -3.73 8.31
CA ARG A 234 3.72 -3.56 9.76
C ARG A 234 2.48 -4.25 10.33
N ARG A 235 1.45 -4.47 9.51
CA ARG A 235 0.21 -5.17 9.92
C ARG A 235 0.29 -6.69 9.82
N VAL A 236 1.36 -7.23 9.22
CA VAL A 236 1.48 -8.68 8.97
C VAL A 236 1.53 -9.48 10.26
N SER A 237 2.28 -9.00 11.25
CA SER A 237 2.50 -9.70 12.51
C SER A 237 3.09 -8.76 13.57
N PRO A 238 2.77 -8.96 14.85
CA PRO A 238 3.45 -8.27 15.95
C PRO A 238 4.93 -8.64 16.08
N GLU A 239 5.41 -9.68 15.39
CA GLU A 239 6.84 -10.02 15.33
C GLU A 239 7.64 -9.07 14.44
N VAL A 240 6.99 -8.21 13.66
CA VAL A 240 7.61 -7.10 12.93
C VAL A 240 7.93 -5.98 13.92
N LEU A 241 9.17 -5.93 14.40
CA LEU A 241 9.63 -4.95 15.39
C LEU A 241 9.81 -3.55 14.81
N GLY A 242 10.02 -3.46 13.48
CA GLY A 242 10.20 -2.23 12.75
C GLY A 242 10.34 -2.50 11.26
N ALA A 243 10.13 -1.46 10.45
CA ALA A 243 10.29 -1.57 9.01
C ALA A 243 10.71 -0.23 8.41
N ASP A 244 11.70 -0.26 7.50
CA ASP A 244 12.39 0.91 6.96
C ASP A 244 12.45 0.90 5.45
N HIS A 245 12.37 2.08 4.84
CA HIS A 245 12.78 2.30 3.46
C HIS A 245 14.29 2.41 3.40
N ILE A 246 14.94 1.51 2.68
CA ILE A 246 16.39 1.44 2.48
C ILE A 246 16.77 1.49 1.00
N GLY A 247 18.04 1.28 0.69
CA GLY A 247 18.53 1.23 -0.68
C GLY A 247 18.47 2.59 -1.41
N SER A 248 18.69 2.55 -2.71
CA SER A 248 18.89 3.77 -3.51
C SER A 248 17.66 4.66 -3.61
N THR A 249 16.47 4.08 -3.67
CA THR A 249 15.20 4.83 -3.76
C THR A 249 14.84 5.56 -2.47
N SER A 250 15.51 5.22 -1.36
CA SER A 250 15.35 5.91 -0.08
C SER A 250 16.20 7.18 0.04
N VAL A 251 17.11 7.45 -0.90
CA VAL A 251 18.03 8.57 -0.88
C VAL A 251 17.57 9.65 -1.88
N PRO A 252 17.10 10.81 -1.43
CA PRO A 252 16.65 11.88 -2.31
C PRO A 252 17.76 12.31 -3.29
N GLY A 253 17.41 12.55 -4.54
CA GLY A 253 18.35 12.98 -5.57
C GLY A 253 19.21 11.87 -6.19
N LEU A 254 19.13 10.63 -5.72
CA LEU A 254 19.92 9.52 -6.25
C LEU A 254 19.17 8.81 -7.41
N PRO A 255 19.75 8.74 -8.63
CA PRO A 255 19.20 7.90 -9.70
C PRO A 255 19.18 6.43 -9.27
N ALA A 256 18.11 5.70 -9.56
CA ALA A 256 17.96 4.33 -9.13
C ALA A 256 17.18 3.49 -10.15
N LYS A 257 17.36 2.17 -10.12
CA LYS A 257 16.37 1.28 -10.71
C LYS A 257 15.05 1.51 -9.96
N ASP A 258 13.93 1.55 -10.69
CA ASP A 258 12.61 1.76 -10.07
C ASP A 258 12.13 0.51 -9.31
N VAL A 259 12.86 0.19 -8.24
CA VAL A 259 12.61 -0.91 -7.31
C VAL A 259 12.74 -0.39 -5.89
N ILE A 260 11.68 -0.49 -5.11
CA ILE A 260 11.68 -0.08 -3.71
C ILE A 260 12.37 -1.16 -2.86
N ASP A 261 13.41 -0.78 -2.12
CA ASP A 261 14.06 -1.68 -1.17
C ASP A 261 13.57 -1.39 0.25
N LEU A 262 13.02 -2.39 0.90
CA LEU A 262 12.48 -2.33 2.26
C LEU A 262 13.26 -3.26 3.18
N GLN A 263 13.41 -2.88 4.43
CA GLN A 263 13.96 -3.71 5.50
C GLN A 263 12.90 -3.94 6.56
N VAL A 264 12.74 -5.19 6.97
CA VAL A 264 11.85 -5.61 8.06
C VAL A 264 12.70 -6.19 9.18
N ASN A 265 12.46 -5.74 10.40
CA ASN A 265 13.27 -6.08 11.57
C ASN A 265 12.50 -7.06 12.45
N VAL A 266 13.14 -8.17 12.78
CA VAL A 266 12.61 -9.25 13.64
C VAL A 266 13.60 -9.59 14.73
N SER A 267 13.15 -10.32 15.76
CA SER A 267 14.00 -10.73 16.90
C SER A 267 14.96 -11.88 16.57
N SER A 268 14.62 -12.73 15.59
CA SER A 268 15.41 -13.91 15.20
C SER A 268 15.07 -14.36 13.79
N LEU A 269 15.88 -15.25 13.19
CA LEU A 269 15.55 -15.89 11.91
C LEU A 269 14.32 -16.80 12.02
N ASP A 270 14.10 -17.44 13.16
CA ASP A 270 12.88 -18.23 13.40
C ASP A 270 11.63 -17.32 13.38
N ALA A 271 11.72 -16.11 13.91
CA ALA A 271 10.65 -15.11 13.78
C ALA A 271 10.42 -14.72 12.31
N ALA A 272 11.51 -14.53 11.53
CA ALA A 272 11.40 -14.29 10.10
C ALA A 272 10.68 -15.43 9.37
N ASP A 273 10.96 -16.68 9.73
CA ASP A 273 10.33 -17.86 9.13
C ASP A 273 8.85 -17.96 9.51
N ARG A 274 8.47 -17.62 10.75
CA ARG A 274 7.06 -17.61 11.18
C ARG A 274 6.21 -16.58 10.44
N ILE A 275 6.77 -15.40 10.12
CA ILE A 275 6.01 -14.35 9.40
C ILE A 275 6.01 -14.54 7.88
N ALA A 276 6.80 -15.47 7.33
CA ALA A 276 6.99 -15.62 5.89
C ALA A 276 5.66 -15.84 5.14
N ARG A 277 4.79 -16.72 5.66
CA ARG A 277 3.48 -16.96 5.08
C ARG A 277 2.61 -15.70 5.06
N ALA A 278 2.54 -14.99 6.17
CA ALA A 278 1.73 -13.77 6.27
C ALA A 278 2.27 -12.63 5.38
N LEU A 279 3.60 -12.56 5.19
CA LEU A 279 4.21 -11.67 4.18
C LEU A 279 3.78 -12.07 2.75
N GLY A 280 3.77 -13.36 2.41
CA GLY A 280 3.28 -13.86 1.13
C GLY A 280 1.82 -13.48 0.90
N GLU A 281 0.96 -13.70 1.89
CA GLU A 281 -0.46 -13.32 1.87
C GLU A 281 -0.68 -11.79 1.78
N ALA A 282 0.28 -10.98 2.25
CA ALA A 282 0.27 -9.52 2.11
C ALA A 282 0.85 -9.01 0.77
N GLY A 283 1.27 -9.90 -0.11
CA GLY A 283 1.80 -9.56 -1.43
C GLY A 283 3.31 -9.67 -1.57
N PHE A 284 4.02 -10.19 -0.57
CA PHE A 284 5.48 -10.29 -0.55
C PHE A 284 5.94 -11.75 -0.38
N PRO A 285 5.76 -12.61 -1.40
CA PRO A 285 6.22 -14.00 -1.36
C PRO A 285 7.73 -14.13 -1.18
N LEU A 286 8.15 -15.23 -0.55
CA LEU A 286 9.54 -15.56 -0.28
C LEU A 286 10.29 -15.84 -1.59
N ARG A 287 11.55 -15.39 -1.66
CA ARG A 287 12.51 -15.73 -2.71
C ARG A 287 13.72 -16.41 -2.10
N GLU A 288 13.80 -17.71 -2.24
CA GLU A 288 14.83 -18.53 -1.57
C GLU A 288 16.29 -18.23 -2.01
N ALA A 289 16.48 -17.70 -3.21
CA ALA A 289 17.81 -17.53 -3.84
C ALA A 289 18.73 -16.47 -3.17
N SER A 290 18.32 -15.80 -2.08
CA SER A 290 19.09 -14.71 -1.45
C SER A 290 18.99 -14.73 0.07
N ALA A 291 19.31 -15.86 0.68
CA ALA A 291 19.19 -16.08 2.14
C ALA A 291 20.23 -15.34 2.99
N ARG A 292 21.17 -14.63 2.39
CA ARG A 292 22.19 -13.84 3.09
C ARG A 292 22.62 -12.62 2.28
N ASP A 293 23.13 -11.62 2.98
CA ASP A 293 23.84 -10.49 2.38
C ASP A 293 25.34 -10.85 2.20
N THR A 294 26.05 -10.12 1.34
CA THR A 294 27.51 -10.20 1.23
C THR A 294 28.14 -9.58 2.47
N PRO A 295 28.97 -10.32 3.22
CA PRO A 295 29.65 -9.78 4.40
C PRO A 295 30.43 -8.51 4.11
N LYS A 296 30.45 -7.58 5.05
CA LYS A 296 31.20 -6.32 5.02
C LYS A 296 31.98 -6.17 6.32
N PRO A 297 33.11 -5.46 6.29
CA PRO A 297 33.82 -5.15 7.53
C PRO A 297 32.91 -4.46 8.58
N PRO A 298 33.17 -4.58 9.87
CA PRO A 298 34.27 -5.36 10.46
C PRO A 298 33.92 -6.84 10.62
N ASP A 299 32.65 -7.23 10.44
CA ASP A 299 32.19 -8.61 10.61
C ASP A 299 32.14 -9.33 9.26
N LEU A 300 33.10 -10.21 9.02
CA LEU A 300 33.20 -10.99 7.79
C LEU A 300 32.65 -12.41 7.91
N ASP A 301 32.09 -12.79 9.09
CA ASP A 301 31.46 -14.10 9.25
C ASP A 301 30.14 -14.16 8.47
N PRO A 302 30.02 -15.00 7.43
CA PRO A 302 28.80 -15.11 6.65
C PRO A 302 27.56 -15.51 7.45
N SER A 303 27.74 -16.17 8.60
CA SER A 303 26.62 -16.60 9.46
C SER A 303 25.89 -15.42 10.09
N ALA A 304 26.59 -14.32 10.37
CA ALA A 304 26.02 -13.09 10.92
C ALA A 304 25.18 -12.28 9.91
N TRP A 305 25.32 -12.57 8.62
CA TRP A 305 24.66 -11.86 7.52
C TRP A 305 23.42 -12.58 6.94
N GLN A 306 22.91 -13.56 7.65
CA GLN A 306 21.70 -14.28 7.24
C GLN A 306 20.47 -13.37 7.30
N LYS A 307 19.56 -13.58 6.34
CA LYS A 307 18.28 -12.89 6.22
C LYS A 307 17.25 -13.79 5.57
N ARG A 308 15.99 -13.32 5.52
CA ARG A 308 15.01 -13.82 4.53
C ARG A 308 14.74 -12.72 3.51
N PHE A 309 14.53 -13.13 2.27
CA PHE A 309 14.37 -12.21 1.16
C PHE A 309 13.05 -12.45 0.46
N HIS A 310 12.21 -11.44 0.46
CA HIS A 310 10.90 -11.44 -0.18
C HIS A 310 10.85 -10.40 -1.29
N CYS A 311 9.95 -10.59 -2.26
CA CYS A 311 9.74 -9.62 -3.32
C CYS A 311 8.26 -9.41 -3.54
N ASN A 312 7.86 -8.22 -4.03
CA ASN A 312 6.47 -7.93 -4.33
C ASN A 312 5.95 -8.82 -5.47
N ALA A 313 4.74 -9.35 -5.28
CA ALA A 313 3.98 -10.08 -6.30
C ALA A 313 3.28 -9.15 -7.30
N ASP A 314 3.18 -7.84 -7.00
CA ASP A 314 2.62 -6.82 -7.88
C ASP A 314 3.61 -6.46 -9.00
N PRO A 315 3.27 -6.71 -10.28
CA PRO A 315 4.14 -6.35 -11.40
C PRO A 315 4.26 -4.83 -11.59
N GLY A 316 3.26 -4.05 -11.16
CA GLY A 316 3.22 -2.60 -11.32
C GLY A 316 4.03 -1.83 -10.27
N ARG A 317 4.50 -2.49 -9.18
CA ARG A 317 5.37 -1.86 -8.17
C ARG A 317 6.43 -2.84 -7.68
N PRO A 318 7.55 -3.00 -8.39
CA PRO A 318 8.65 -3.84 -7.95
C PRO A 318 9.18 -3.41 -6.59
N ALA A 319 9.27 -4.35 -5.64
CA ALA A 319 9.88 -4.11 -4.34
C ALA A 319 10.65 -5.34 -3.85
N ASN A 320 11.72 -5.09 -3.10
CA ASN A 320 12.49 -6.08 -2.35
C ASN A 320 12.23 -5.87 -0.86
N VAL A 321 12.06 -6.95 -0.12
CA VAL A 321 11.86 -6.92 1.33
C VAL A 321 12.92 -7.80 1.99
N HIS A 322 13.85 -7.14 2.69
CA HIS A 322 14.92 -7.80 3.41
C HIS A 322 14.50 -7.98 4.87
N VAL A 323 14.15 -9.19 5.27
CA VAL A 323 13.82 -9.51 6.67
C VAL A 323 15.11 -9.85 7.39
N ARG A 324 15.53 -9.02 8.35
CA ARG A 324 16.79 -9.11 9.08
C ARG A 324 16.57 -9.13 10.58
N VAL A 325 17.48 -9.79 11.27
CA VAL A 325 17.49 -9.75 12.74
C VAL A 325 17.91 -8.36 13.19
N LEU A 326 17.15 -7.77 14.12
CA LEU A 326 17.46 -6.47 14.71
C LEU A 326 18.84 -6.53 15.39
N GLY A 327 19.68 -5.55 15.10
CA GLY A 327 21.07 -5.50 15.60
C GLY A 327 22.08 -6.31 14.77
N SER A 328 21.65 -7.08 13.77
CA SER A 328 22.58 -7.81 12.90
C SER A 328 23.43 -6.86 12.03
N PRO A 329 24.62 -7.30 11.56
CA PRO A 329 25.47 -6.48 10.70
C PRO A 329 24.75 -5.99 9.43
N GLY A 330 24.00 -6.85 8.77
CA GLY A 330 23.24 -6.49 7.56
C GLY A 330 22.14 -5.45 7.81
N TRP A 331 21.46 -5.54 8.95
CA TRP A 331 20.48 -4.54 9.38
C TRP A 331 21.15 -3.16 9.59
N ARG A 332 22.25 -3.12 10.35
CA ARG A 332 22.98 -1.89 10.64
C ARG A 332 23.58 -1.27 9.36
N TYR A 333 24.20 -2.10 8.51
CA TYR A 333 24.84 -1.66 7.28
C TYR A 333 23.88 -0.94 6.34
N ALA A 334 22.69 -1.50 6.11
CA ALA A 334 21.71 -0.93 5.20
C ALA A 334 21.23 0.47 5.64
N LEU A 335 21.05 0.67 6.95
CA LEU A 335 20.65 1.95 7.54
C LEU A 335 21.79 2.96 7.52
N LEU A 336 22.99 2.52 7.88
CA LEU A 336 24.19 3.37 7.87
C LEU A 336 24.48 3.87 6.45
N PHE A 337 24.43 2.99 5.45
CA PHE A 337 24.66 3.35 4.05
C PHE A 337 23.64 4.39 3.56
N ARG A 338 22.37 4.18 3.85
CA ARG A 338 21.29 5.12 3.53
C ARG A 338 21.56 6.51 4.13
N ASP A 339 21.82 6.55 5.43
CA ASP A 339 21.92 7.80 6.18
C ASP A 339 23.23 8.55 5.86
N TRP A 340 24.31 7.81 5.62
CA TRP A 340 25.56 8.37 5.12
C TRP A 340 25.39 9.05 3.76
N LEU A 341 24.74 8.41 2.80
CA LEU A 341 24.47 9.02 1.49
C LEU A 341 23.57 10.26 1.59
N ARG A 342 22.57 10.23 2.49
CA ARG A 342 21.69 11.39 2.73
C ARG A 342 22.45 12.59 3.32
N ALA A 343 23.42 12.32 4.16
CA ALA A 343 24.20 13.36 4.85
C ALA A 343 25.41 13.87 4.03
N ASN A 344 25.84 13.15 2.99
CA ASN A 344 27.09 13.43 2.27
C ASN A 344 26.86 13.56 0.75
N PRO A 345 26.66 14.79 0.23
CA PRO A 345 26.42 15.02 -1.19
C PRO A 345 27.55 14.51 -2.12
N ASP A 346 28.81 14.53 -1.65
CA ASP A 346 29.94 14.01 -2.42
C ASP A 346 29.86 12.49 -2.56
N ALA A 347 29.54 11.79 -1.49
CA ALA A 347 29.32 10.34 -1.49
C ALA A 347 28.14 9.95 -2.41
N LEU A 348 27.07 10.74 -2.38
CA LEU A 348 25.92 10.56 -3.26
C LEU A 348 26.35 10.67 -4.73
N ARG A 349 27.13 11.69 -5.10
CA ARG A 349 27.66 11.85 -6.46
C ARG A 349 28.54 10.68 -6.88
N MET A 350 29.53 10.32 -6.05
CA MET A 350 30.41 9.17 -6.32
C MET A 350 29.62 7.89 -6.58
N TYR A 351 28.60 7.63 -5.79
CA TYR A 351 27.76 6.44 -5.96
C TYR A 351 26.84 6.53 -7.18
N ALA A 352 26.33 7.71 -7.51
CA ALA A 352 25.55 7.94 -8.73
C ALA A 352 26.39 7.68 -10.00
N ASP A 353 27.63 8.21 -10.03
CA ASP A 353 28.55 8.03 -11.15
C ASP A 353 28.88 6.54 -11.38
N LEU A 354 29.25 5.83 -10.29
CA LEU A 354 29.46 4.37 -10.34
C LEU A 354 28.24 3.62 -10.91
N LYS A 355 27.05 4.02 -10.49
CA LYS A 355 25.81 3.37 -10.97
C LYS A 355 25.58 3.60 -12.45
N HIS A 356 25.85 4.80 -12.95
CA HIS A 356 25.74 5.11 -14.37
C HIS A 356 26.76 4.34 -15.21
N GLU A 357 28.01 4.29 -14.76
CA GLU A 357 29.08 3.53 -15.41
C GLU A 357 28.72 2.05 -15.52
N LEU A 358 28.36 1.44 -14.38
CA LEU A 358 28.00 0.03 -14.36
C LEU A 358 26.69 -0.29 -15.10
N ALA A 359 25.71 0.61 -15.10
CA ALA A 359 24.49 0.43 -15.88
C ALA A 359 24.77 0.48 -17.38
N ALA A 360 25.70 1.31 -17.85
CA ALA A 360 26.13 1.35 -19.23
C ALA A 360 26.89 0.07 -19.62
N LEU A 361 27.79 -0.42 -18.74
CA LEU A 361 28.53 -1.66 -18.96
C LEU A 361 27.62 -2.89 -19.08
N HIS A 362 26.54 -2.92 -18.30
CA HIS A 362 25.60 -4.03 -18.22
C HIS A 362 24.29 -3.77 -19.00
N ALA A 363 24.26 -2.79 -19.92
CA ALA A 363 23.04 -2.39 -20.64
C ALA A 363 22.42 -3.52 -21.49
N GLY A 364 23.25 -4.49 -21.93
CA GLY A 364 22.80 -5.66 -22.69
C GLY A 364 22.32 -6.84 -21.86
N ASP A 365 22.41 -6.77 -20.52
CA ASP A 365 22.03 -7.87 -19.65
C ASP A 365 20.51 -7.95 -19.51
N CYS A 366 19.97 -9.17 -19.60
CA CYS A 366 18.54 -9.42 -19.36
C CYS A 366 18.19 -9.54 -17.87
N ARG A 367 19.20 -9.50 -16.97
CA ARG A 367 19.07 -9.60 -15.50
C ARG A 367 20.00 -8.60 -14.82
N THR A 368 19.71 -8.29 -13.56
CA THR A 368 20.45 -7.28 -12.80
C THR A 368 21.51 -7.86 -11.85
N LEU A 369 21.79 -9.20 -11.91
CA LEU A 369 22.71 -9.85 -10.98
C LEU A 369 24.15 -9.36 -11.15
N ALA A 370 24.68 -9.45 -12.36
CA ALA A 370 26.04 -9.01 -12.66
C ALA A 370 26.28 -7.52 -12.32
N TYR A 371 25.31 -6.68 -12.66
CA TYR A 371 25.31 -5.27 -12.23
C TYR A 371 25.32 -5.10 -10.70
N ALA A 372 24.63 -5.96 -9.95
CA ALA A 372 24.63 -5.90 -8.49
C ALA A 372 25.99 -6.34 -7.91
N GLU A 373 26.54 -7.42 -8.43
CA GLU A 373 27.84 -7.96 -8.03
C GLU A 373 28.99 -7.01 -8.36
N ALA A 374 28.95 -6.33 -9.51
CA ALA A 374 29.96 -5.35 -9.91
C ALA A 374 30.11 -4.16 -8.96
N LYS A 375 29.12 -3.88 -8.10
CA LYS A 375 29.19 -2.84 -7.07
C LYS A 375 29.87 -3.29 -5.78
N GLU A 376 30.01 -4.59 -5.55
CA GLU A 376 30.49 -5.14 -4.28
C GLU A 376 31.91 -4.65 -3.88
N PRO A 377 32.90 -4.57 -4.81
CA PRO A 377 34.22 -4.01 -4.48
C PRO A 377 34.13 -2.59 -3.95
N TRP A 378 33.33 -1.73 -4.61
CA TRP A 378 33.17 -0.34 -4.18
C TRP A 378 32.53 -0.23 -2.80
N PHE A 379 31.57 -1.08 -2.46
CA PHE A 379 30.98 -1.09 -1.12
C PHE A 379 31.98 -1.44 -0.03
N THR A 380 32.92 -2.33 -0.32
CA THR A 380 33.91 -2.79 0.65
C THR A 380 35.14 -1.88 0.73
N GLU A 381 35.66 -1.43 -0.42
CA GLU A 381 36.95 -0.74 -0.51
C GLU A 381 36.82 0.77 -0.40
N VAL A 382 35.69 1.34 -0.84
CA VAL A 382 35.46 2.79 -0.86
C VAL A 382 34.40 3.22 0.14
N ALA A 383 33.20 2.66 0.05
CA ALA A 383 32.09 3.13 0.88
C ALA A 383 32.28 2.82 2.36
N TRP A 384 32.70 1.60 2.68
CA TRP A 384 32.82 1.18 4.08
C TRP A 384 33.75 2.07 4.91
N PRO A 385 35.02 2.33 4.53
CA PRO A 385 35.89 3.19 5.31
C PRO A 385 35.33 4.61 5.52
N LEU A 386 34.67 5.16 4.50
CA LEU A 386 34.08 6.50 4.57
C LEU A 386 32.85 6.54 5.47
N MET A 387 32.00 5.51 5.41
CA MET A 387 30.83 5.38 6.26
C MET A 387 31.20 5.20 7.74
N ASP A 388 32.18 4.34 8.01
CA ASP A 388 32.64 4.05 9.36
C ASP A 388 33.25 5.30 10.02
N SER A 389 34.11 6.03 9.30
CA SER A 389 34.65 7.32 9.72
C SER A 389 33.55 8.35 9.96
N TRP A 390 32.56 8.46 9.07
CA TRP A 390 31.44 9.37 9.23
C TRP A 390 30.59 9.00 10.44
N ALA A 391 30.28 7.73 10.64
CA ALA A 391 29.49 7.26 11.77
C ALA A 391 30.16 7.60 13.12
N GLY A 392 31.49 7.41 13.20
CA GLY A 392 32.27 7.77 14.39
C GLY A 392 32.27 9.27 14.66
N SER A 393 32.47 10.09 13.61
CA SER A 393 32.57 11.56 13.75
C SER A 393 31.22 12.23 13.98
N SER A 394 30.15 11.71 13.41
CA SER A 394 28.80 12.26 13.55
C SER A 394 28.04 11.75 14.78
N GLY A 395 28.55 10.72 15.46
CA GLY A 395 27.83 10.05 16.54
C GLY A 395 26.58 9.29 16.06
N TRP A 396 26.56 8.85 14.78
CA TRP A 396 25.40 8.16 14.20
C TRP A 396 24.99 6.91 14.99
N GLN A 397 23.70 6.83 15.26
CA GLN A 397 23.08 5.65 15.85
C GLN A 397 21.93 5.17 14.95
N PRO A 398 21.71 3.86 14.82
CA PRO A 398 20.56 3.35 14.11
C PRO A 398 19.24 3.74 14.81
N PRO A 399 18.12 3.80 14.09
CA PRO A 399 16.81 4.08 14.68
C PRO A 399 16.45 3.05 15.75
N SER A 400 15.78 3.53 16.81
CA SER A 400 15.15 2.67 17.81
C SER A 400 13.69 2.44 17.44
N TYR A 401 13.20 1.21 17.64
CA TYR A 401 11.80 0.85 17.40
C TYR A 401 11.11 0.66 18.75
N SER A 402 10.11 1.48 19.05
CA SER A 402 9.29 1.31 20.25
C SER A 402 8.14 0.33 19.96
N ALA A 403 7.78 -0.48 20.97
CA ALA A 403 6.66 -1.42 20.89
C ALA A 403 5.27 -0.76 20.62
N ALA A 404 5.22 0.56 20.53
CA ALA A 404 3.99 1.34 20.32
C ALA A 404 3.65 1.58 18.81
N GLN A 405 4.40 1.01 17.88
CA GLN A 405 4.14 1.14 16.42
C GLN A 405 3.60 -0.16 15.79
N ALA A 406 3.26 -1.15 16.61
CA ALA A 406 2.66 -2.42 16.19
C ALA A 406 1.13 -2.37 16.21
#